data_d1cf93ee6d08055328deac29118d218a
#
_entry.id   d1cf93ee6d08055328deac29118d218a
#
_cell.length_a   1.000
_cell.length_b   1.000
_cell.length_c   1.000
_cell.angle_alpha   90.00
_cell.angle_beta   90.00
_cell.angle_gamma   90.00
#
_symmetry.space_group_name_H-M   'P 1'
#
loop_
_entity.id
_entity.type
_entity.pdbx_description
1 polymer ?
#
loop_
_entity_poly.entity_id
_entity_poly.type
_entity_poly.pdbx_seq_one_letter_code
_entity_poly.pdbx_strand_id
1 'polypeptide(L)'
;CLKLAVILFFIAAGTPAVNSDNWTPFLPQGFAGVGAAAAIVFFAYIGFDAVTTTAEEARNPQRDLPIGIMTSLGICTILYVSVAAVLTGLVPYSQIDIHAPVAEALRLVGYKWGAAVVAMGAVAGITSVLVVMMLGQIRVFFAILRAGLLGPWLSVVHPRFGTPHHAT
;
A
#
# COMPACT_ATOMS: atom_id res chain seq x y z
N CYS A 1 -7.48 6.20 -7.94
CA CYS A 1 -7.07 6.28 -9.38
C CYS A 1 -5.68 6.92 -9.56
N LEU A 2 -5.36 8.05 -8.89
CA LEU A 2 -4.05 8.72 -9.06
C LEU A 2 -2.85 7.80 -8.74
N LYS A 3 -2.92 7.03 -7.66
CA LYS A 3 -1.85 6.10 -7.26
C LYS A 3 -1.55 5.06 -8.34
N LEU A 4 -2.59 4.44 -8.89
CA LEU A 4 -2.42 3.46 -9.97
C LEU A 4 -1.80 4.09 -11.21
N ALA A 5 -2.21 5.31 -11.56
CA ALA A 5 -1.63 6.03 -12.68
C ALA A 5 -0.13 6.29 -12.48
N VAL A 6 0.30 6.68 -11.28
CA VAL A 6 1.72 6.91 -10.96
C VAL A 6 2.51 5.60 -10.97
N ILE A 7 1.95 4.49 -10.46
CA ILE A 7 2.60 3.17 -10.50
C ILE A 7 2.76 2.71 -11.96
N LEU A 8 1.71 2.80 -12.76
CA LEU A 8 1.76 2.42 -14.17
C LEU A 8 2.71 3.32 -14.97
N PHE A 9 2.73 4.62 -14.65
CA PHE A 9 3.71 5.55 -15.24
C PHE A 9 5.14 5.14 -14.90
N PHE A 10 5.44 4.78 -13.65
CA PHE A 10 6.76 4.31 -13.27
C PHE A 10 7.16 3.05 -14.02
N ILE A 11 6.27 2.06 -14.10
CA ILE A 11 6.52 0.81 -14.85
C ILE A 11 6.78 1.12 -16.33
N ALA A 12 5.92 1.93 -16.96
CA ALA A 12 6.03 2.27 -18.37
C ALA A 12 7.30 3.08 -18.67
N ALA A 13 7.63 4.06 -17.83
CA ALA A 13 8.81 4.91 -18.01
C ALA A 13 10.12 4.18 -17.69
N GLY A 14 10.10 3.24 -16.72
CA GLY A 14 11.28 2.49 -16.30
C GLY A 14 11.60 1.32 -17.21
N THR A 15 10.60 0.62 -17.76
CA THR A 15 10.80 -0.61 -18.56
C THR A 15 11.84 -0.45 -19.69
N PRO A 16 11.86 0.65 -20.49
CA PRO A 16 12.84 0.80 -21.56
C PRO A 16 14.30 0.92 -21.08
N ALA A 17 14.49 1.33 -19.83
CA ALA A 17 15.82 1.55 -19.23
C ALA A 17 16.28 0.38 -18.35
N VAL A 18 15.51 -0.70 -18.28
CA VAL A 18 15.85 -1.92 -17.53
C VAL A 18 17.08 -2.58 -18.17
N ASN A 19 18.10 -2.85 -17.34
CA ASN A 19 19.25 -3.67 -17.71
C ASN A 19 19.17 -4.99 -16.94
N SER A 20 19.08 -6.11 -17.67
CA SER A 20 19.02 -7.47 -17.09
C SER A 20 20.28 -7.85 -16.31
N ASP A 21 21.42 -7.20 -16.58
CA ASP A 21 22.67 -7.47 -15.83
C ASP A 21 22.55 -7.08 -14.35
N ASN A 22 21.66 -6.12 -14.03
CA ASN A 22 21.40 -5.70 -12.66
C ASN A 22 20.72 -6.78 -11.81
N TRP A 23 20.14 -7.81 -12.44
CA TRP A 23 19.53 -8.94 -11.73
C TRP A 23 20.52 -10.05 -11.38
N THR A 24 21.80 -9.89 -11.74
CA THR A 24 22.86 -10.85 -11.37
C THR A 24 23.77 -10.28 -10.27
N PRO A 25 23.91 -10.98 -9.11
CA PRO A 25 23.29 -12.25 -8.72
C PRO A 25 21.82 -12.09 -8.30
N PHE A 26 20.94 -13.02 -8.73
CA PHE A 26 19.49 -12.94 -8.44
C PHE A 26 19.15 -13.05 -6.96
N LEU A 27 19.96 -13.77 -6.18
CA LEU A 27 19.81 -13.98 -4.74
C LEU A 27 21.06 -13.53 -3.98
N PRO A 28 21.35 -12.22 -3.87
CA PRO A 28 22.60 -11.76 -3.26
C PRO A 28 22.72 -12.12 -1.77
N GLN A 29 21.61 -12.26 -1.06
CA GLN A 29 21.55 -12.63 0.37
C GLN A 29 21.01 -14.06 0.58
N GLY A 30 20.88 -14.87 -0.48
CA GLY A 30 20.37 -16.23 -0.40
C GLY A 30 18.89 -16.30 0.07
N PHE A 31 18.45 -17.52 0.38
CA PHE A 31 17.06 -17.76 0.83
C PHE A 31 16.73 -17.13 2.19
N ALA A 32 17.71 -16.91 3.06
CA ALA A 32 17.51 -16.22 4.33
C ALA A 32 17.09 -14.76 4.10
N GLY A 33 17.68 -14.08 3.12
CA GLY A 33 17.29 -12.73 2.71
C GLY A 33 15.88 -12.69 2.14
N VAL A 34 15.47 -13.69 1.36
CA VAL A 34 14.10 -13.81 0.84
C VAL A 34 13.10 -13.96 1.99
N GLY A 35 13.40 -14.79 3.00
CA GLY A 35 12.53 -14.96 4.17
C GLY A 35 12.36 -13.66 4.97
N ALA A 36 13.45 -12.95 5.21
CA ALA A 36 13.42 -11.65 5.90
C ALA A 36 12.62 -10.60 5.10
N ALA A 37 12.85 -10.53 3.78
CA ALA A 37 12.10 -9.64 2.91
C ALA A 37 10.61 -9.97 2.87
N ALA A 38 10.24 -11.25 2.82
CA ALA A 38 8.85 -11.71 2.83
C ALA A 38 8.13 -11.27 4.12
N ALA A 39 8.79 -11.34 5.27
CA ALA A 39 8.24 -10.87 6.54
C ALA A 39 7.97 -9.35 6.52
N ILE A 40 8.87 -8.56 5.93
CA ILE A 40 8.69 -7.11 5.79
C ILE A 40 7.58 -6.79 4.79
N VAL A 41 7.58 -7.46 3.63
CA VAL A 41 6.58 -7.25 2.56
C VAL A 41 5.18 -7.65 3.01
N PHE A 42 5.06 -8.60 3.95
CA PHE A 42 3.76 -8.94 4.56
C PHE A 42 3.03 -7.70 5.09
N PHE A 43 3.75 -6.75 5.69
CA PHE A 43 3.16 -5.49 6.15
C PHE A 43 2.66 -4.59 5.01
N ALA A 44 3.18 -4.74 3.78
CA ALA A 44 2.67 -4.00 2.63
C ALA A 44 1.27 -4.45 2.19
N TYR A 45 0.83 -5.62 2.63
CA TYR A 45 -0.50 -6.16 2.39
C TYR A 45 -1.50 -5.86 3.53
N ILE A 46 -1.09 -5.15 4.58
CA ILE A 46 -2.02 -4.68 5.62
C ILE A 46 -3.04 -3.73 5.00
N GLY A 47 -4.31 -3.92 5.34
CA GLY A 47 -5.42 -3.12 4.83
C GLY A 47 -6.62 -3.96 4.38
N PHE A 48 -6.51 -5.28 4.32
CA PHE A 48 -7.65 -6.16 4.05
C PHE A 48 -8.67 -6.16 5.19
N ASP A 49 -8.21 -5.97 6.42
CA ASP A 49 -9.02 -5.73 7.60
C ASP A 49 -9.90 -4.48 7.45
N ALA A 50 -9.39 -3.40 6.85
CA ALA A 50 -10.19 -2.23 6.53
C ALA A 50 -11.31 -2.54 5.51
N VAL A 51 -11.07 -3.44 4.55
CA VAL A 51 -12.13 -3.89 3.61
C VAL A 51 -13.22 -4.68 4.34
N THR A 52 -12.87 -5.50 5.33
CA THR A 52 -13.84 -6.27 6.11
C THR A 52 -14.76 -5.37 6.96
N THR A 53 -14.28 -4.20 7.39
CA THR A 53 -15.12 -3.23 8.13
C THR A 53 -16.22 -2.61 7.28
N THR A 54 -16.14 -2.70 5.94
CA THR A 54 -17.17 -2.22 5.02
C THR A 54 -18.21 -3.30 4.67
N ALA A 55 -18.16 -4.46 5.34
CA ALA A 55 -19.07 -5.58 5.10
C ALA A 55 -20.55 -5.20 5.26
N GLU A 56 -20.86 -4.34 6.23
CA GLU A 56 -22.22 -3.86 6.50
C GLU A 56 -22.78 -3.00 5.37
N GLU A 57 -21.91 -2.41 4.53
CA GLU A 57 -22.29 -1.55 3.40
C GLU A 57 -22.42 -2.35 2.09
N ALA A 58 -21.97 -3.60 2.05
CA ALA A 58 -22.03 -4.45 0.86
C ALA A 58 -23.41 -5.04 0.66
N ARG A 59 -23.87 -5.10 -0.60
CA ARG A 59 -25.19 -5.69 -0.94
C ARG A 59 -25.26 -7.19 -0.67
N ASN A 60 -24.18 -7.92 -1.00
CA ASN A 60 -24.03 -9.36 -0.78
C ASN A 60 -22.67 -9.64 -0.15
N PRO A 61 -22.47 -9.36 1.16
CA PRO A 61 -21.15 -9.40 1.79
C PRO A 61 -20.49 -10.78 1.72
N GLN A 62 -21.25 -11.86 1.81
CA GLN A 62 -20.73 -13.23 1.76
C GLN A 62 -20.07 -13.59 0.42
N ARG A 63 -20.49 -12.95 -0.68
CA ARG A 63 -19.94 -13.16 -2.02
C ARG A 63 -18.98 -12.06 -2.42
N ASP A 64 -19.36 -10.81 -2.20
CA ASP A 64 -18.65 -9.64 -2.73
C ASP A 64 -17.33 -9.39 -2.00
N LEU A 65 -17.27 -9.66 -0.68
CA LEU A 65 -16.04 -9.49 0.11
C LEU A 65 -14.94 -10.48 -0.29
N PRO A 66 -15.17 -11.81 -0.34
CA PRO A 66 -14.12 -12.73 -0.77
C PRO A 66 -13.61 -12.43 -2.18
N ILE A 67 -14.51 -12.13 -3.13
CA ILE A 67 -14.13 -11.77 -4.50
C ILE A 67 -13.31 -10.48 -4.52
N GLY A 68 -13.77 -9.45 -3.80
CA GLY A 68 -13.06 -8.16 -3.71
C GLY A 68 -11.66 -8.30 -3.12
N ILE A 69 -11.52 -9.05 -2.03
CA ILE A 69 -10.24 -9.29 -1.36
C ILE A 69 -9.29 -10.08 -2.29
N MET A 70 -9.74 -11.19 -2.85
CA MET A 70 -8.89 -12.02 -3.74
C MET A 70 -8.47 -11.27 -5.00
N THR A 71 -9.39 -10.52 -5.60
CA THR A 71 -9.09 -9.73 -6.80
C THR A 71 -8.10 -8.61 -6.49
N SER A 72 -8.31 -7.87 -5.41
CA SER A 72 -7.40 -6.80 -5.00
C SER A 72 -6.02 -7.34 -4.64
N LEU A 73 -5.94 -8.49 -3.95
CA LEU A 73 -4.69 -9.18 -3.64
C LEU A 73 -3.93 -9.55 -4.93
N GLY A 74 -4.62 -10.15 -5.90
CA GLY A 74 -4.02 -10.53 -7.18
C GLY A 74 -3.47 -9.31 -7.93
N ILE A 75 -4.25 -8.25 -8.05
CA ILE A 75 -3.84 -7.00 -8.73
C ILE A 75 -2.65 -6.37 -8.00
N CYS A 76 -2.70 -6.24 -6.67
CA CYS A 76 -1.60 -5.68 -5.89
C CYS A 76 -0.32 -6.50 -6.04
N THR A 77 -0.41 -7.83 -6.02
CA THR A 77 0.75 -8.70 -6.20
C THR A 77 1.41 -8.49 -7.56
N ILE A 78 0.62 -8.44 -8.64
CA ILE A 78 1.14 -8.18 -9.99
C ILE A 78 1.84 -6.82 -10.05
N LEU A 79 1.23 -5.78 -9.48
CA LEU A 79 1.82 -4.43 -9.45
C LEU A 79 3.10 -4.39 -8.63
N TYR A 80 3.14 -5.02 -7.45
CA TYR A 80 4.33 -5.04 -6.59
C TYR A 80 5.49 -5.77 -7.25
N VAL A 81 5.23 -6.93 -7.85
CA VAL A 81 6.25 -7.69 -8.59
C VAL A 81 6.76 -6.88 -9.77
N SER A 82 5.88 -6.23 -10.53
CA SER A 82 6.27 -5.40 -11.68
C SER A 82 7.12 -4.20 -11.27
N VAL A 83 6.73 -3.50 -10.20
CA VAL A 83 7.51 -2.36 -9.67
C VAL A 83 8.87 -2.83 -9.16
N ALA A 84 8.93 -3.95 -8.43
CA ALA A 84 10.17 -4.50 -7.91
C ALA A 84 11.11 -4.93 -9.05
N ALA A 85 10.60 -5.59 -10.08
CA ALA A 85 11.37 -6.01 -11.24
C ALA A 85 11.95 -4.80 -12.00
N VAL A 86 11.13 -3.78 -12.27
CA VAL A 86 11.60 -2.55 -12.93
C VAL A 86 12.62 -1.83 -12.06
N LEU A 87 12.36 -1.66 -10.75
CA LEU A 87 13.26 -0.96 -9.84
C LEU A 87 14.65 -1.61 -9.77
N THR A 88 14.69 -2.94 -9.58
CA THR A 88 15.95 -3.70 -9.50
C THR A 88 16.64 -3.84 -10.86
N GLY A 89 15.90 -3.70 -11.95
CA GLY A 89 16.47 -3.65 -13.30
C GLY A 89 17.04 -2.28 -13.67
N LEU A 90 16.49 -1.18 -13.11
CA LEU A 90 16.98 0.18 -13.35
C LEU A 90 18.33 0.43 -12.67
N VAL A 91 18.47 -0.01 -11.43
CA VAL A 91 19.62 0.30 -10.57
C VAL A 91 20.04 -0.97 -9.81
N PRO A 92 21.35 -1.25 -9.71
CA PRO A 92 21.86 -2.35 -8.87
C PRO A 92 21.34 -2.21 -7.44
N TYR A 93 20.98 -3.35 -6.82
CA TYR A 93 20.38 -3.35 -5.48
C TYR A 93 21.21 -2.61 -4.41
N SER A 94 22.55 -2.56 -4.58
CA SER A 94 23.47 -1.87 -3.66
C SER A 94 23.39 -0.34 -3.72
N GLN A 95 22.77 0.22 -4.76
CA GLN A 95 22.64 1.66 -4.98
C GLN A 95 21.19 2.16 -4.77
N ILE A 96 20.27 1.27 -4.39
CA ILE A 96 18.89 1.64 -4.13
C ILE A 96 18.80 2.42 -2.82
N ASP A 97 18.32 3.65 -2.87
CA ASP A 97 18.07 4.46 -1.69
C ASP A 97 16.88 3.92 -0.90
N ILE A 98 17.08 3.77 0.42
CA ILE A 98 16.06 3.24 1.33
C ILE A 98 14.91 4.23 1.55
N HIS A 99 15.17 5.55 1.45
CA HIS A 99 14.19 6.59 1.76
C HIS A 99 13.24 6.89 0.59
N ALA A 100 13.74 6.87 -0.65
CA ALA A 100 12.95 7.19 -1.84
C ALA A 100 13.33 6.30 -3.04
N PRO A 101 13.24 4.97 -2.93
CA PRO A 101 13.83 4.04 -3.87
C PRO A 101 13.35 4.25 -5.31
N VAL A 102 12.05 4.45 -5.50
CA VAL A 102 11.43 4.56 -6.83
C VAL A 102 11.75 5.89 -7.51
N ALA A 103 11.70 6.99 -6.75
CA ALA A 103 12.00 8.32 -7.28
C ALA A 103 13.49 8.47 -7.60
N GLU A 104 14.36 7.96 -6.72
CA GLU A 104 15.80 8.05 -6.91
C GLU A 104 16.27 7.18 -8.08
N ALA A 105 15.72 5.97 -8.26
CA ALA A 105 16.03 5.14 -9.41
C ALA A 105 15.73 5.85 -10.74
N LEU A 106 14.60 6.53 -10.87
CA LEU A 106 14.28 7.33 -12.06
C LEU A 106 15.25 8.51 -12.23
N ARG A 107 15.68 9.13 -11.14
CA ARG A 107 16.64 10.24 -11.19
C ARG A 107 18.00 9.79 -11.68
N LEU A 108 18.48 8.64 -11.22
CA LEU A 108 19.77 8.06 -11.63
C LEU A 108 19.79 7.70 -13.13
N VAL A 109 18.68 7.24 -13.66
CA VAL A 109 18.53 6.94 -15.10
C VAL A 109 18.30 8.21 -15.95
N GLY A 110 18.26 9.40 -15.33
CA GLY A 110 18.13 10.69 -16.04
C GLY A 110 16.70 11.21 -16.17
N TYR A 111 15.69 10.48 -15.71
CA TYR A 111 14.27 10.89 -15.74
C TYR A 111 13.91 11.79 -14.54
N LYS A 112 14.54 12.95 -14.43
CA LYS A 112 14.32 13.90 -13.30
C LYS A 112 12.86 14.33 -13.16
N TRP A 113 12.16 14.53 -14.26
CA TRP A 113 10.74 14.90 -14.26
C TRP A 113 9.85 13.75 -13.77
N GLY A 114 10.14 12.55 -14.23
CA GLY A 114 9.45 11.34 -13.75
C GLY A 114 9.63 11.10 -12.25
N ALA A 115 10.85 11.34 -11.74
CA ALA A 115 11.14 11.27 -10.30
C ALA A 115 10.26 12.24 -9.49
N ALA A 116 10.09 13.49 -9.96
CA ALA A 116 9.23 14.48 -9.30
C ALA A 116 7.75 14.04 -9.30
N VAL A 117 7.24 13.52 -10.42
CA VAL A 117 5.87 13.01 -10.54
C VAL A 117 5.64 11.84 -9.57
N VAL A 118 6.57 10.90 -9.48
CA VAL A 118 6.50 9.77 -8.57
C VAL A 118 6.55 10.22 -7.12
N ALA A 119 7.42 11.16 -6.77
CA ALA A 119 7.51 11.70 -5.41
C ALA A 119 6.20 12.39 -4.98
N MET A 120 5.62 13.22 -5.83
CA MET A 120 4.31 13.85 -5.56
C MET A 120 3.20 12.79 -5.44
N GLY A 121 3.20 11.79 -6.30
CA GLY A 121 2.26 10.68 -6.24
C GLY A 121 2.40 9.84 -4.96
N ALA A 122 3.61 9.64 -4.48
CA ALA A 122 3.89 8.96 -3.21
C ALA A 122 3.32 9.74 -2.02
N VAL A 123 3.55 11.06 -1.95
CA VAL A 123 2.99 11.92 -0.88
C VAL A 123 1.46 11.87 -0.90
N ALA A 124 0.83 12.09 -2.05
CA ALA A 124 -0.62 11.99 -2.20
C ALA A 124 -1.14 10.60 -1.84
N GLY A 125 -0.36 9.56 -2.20
CA GLY A 125 -0.63 8.18 -1.88
C GLY A 125 -0.64 7.91 -0.38
N ILE A 126 0.41 8.30 0.33
CA ILE A 126 0.55 8.13 1.78
C ILE A 126 -0.57 8.89 2.51
N THR A 127 -0.82 10.15 2.14
CA THR A 127 -1.90 10.94 2.74
C THR A 127 -3.25 10.25 2.61
N SER A 128 -3.57 9.73 1.42
CA SER A 128 -4.83 9.02 1.20
C SER A 128 -4.93 7.72 2.02
N VAL A 129 -3.83 6.98 2.19
CA VAL A 129 -3.81 5.76 3.03
C VAL A 129 -4.04 6.11 4.49
N LEU A 130 -3.36 7.15 5.00
CA LEU A 130 -3.53 7.58 6.39
C LEU A 130 -5.00 7.94 6.69
N VAL A 131 -5.66 8.68 5.80
CA VAL A 131 -7.09 9.01 5.98
C VAL A 131 -7.96 7.76 6.02
N VAL A 132 -7.74 6.79 5.12
CA VAL A 132 -8.52 5.54 5.09
C VAL A 132 -8.26 4.70 6.34
N MET A 133 -7.00 4.61 6.79
CA MET A 133 -6.64 3.87 8.01
C MET A 133 -7.26 4.51 9.27
N MET A 134 -7.26 5.84 9.36
CA MET A 134 -7.93 6.55 10.46
C MET A 134 -9.44 6.25 10.48
N LEU A 135 -10.11 6.30 9.33
CA LEU A 135 -11.52 5.95 9.24
C LEU A 135 -11.80 4.51 9.63
N GLY A 136 -10.97 3.56 9.17
CA GLY A 136 -11.07 2.15 9.54
C GLY A 136 -10.90 1.95 11.05
N GLN A 137 -9.92 2.60 11.66
CA GLN A 137 -9.67 2.54 13.10
C GLN A 137 -10.88 3.03 13.92
N ILE A 138 -11.46 4.17 13.53
CA ILE A 138 -12.64 4.72 14.19
C ILE A 138 -13.84 3.76 14.10
N ARG A 139 -14.06 3.14 12.92
CA ARG A 139 -15.14 2.16 12.74
C ARG A 139 -14.96 0.91 13.60
N VAL A 140 -13.77 0.35 13.63
CA VAL A 140 -13.45 -0.82 14.48
C VAL A 140 -13.64 -0.47 15.95
N PHE A 141 -13.16 0.70 16.38
CA PHE A 141 -13.31 1.15 17.75
C PHE A 141 -14.79 1.32 18.14
N PHE A 142 -15.58 1.91 17.23
CA PHE A 142 -17.01 2.06 17.41
C PHE A 142 -17.74 0.72 17.50
N ALA A 143 -17.37 -0.27 16.67
CA ALA A 143 -17.95 -1.61 16.72
C ALA A 143 -17.64 -2.31 18.07
N ILE A 144 -16.42 -2.19 18.59
CA ILE A 144 -16.02 -2.72 19.90
C ILE A 144 -16.83 -2.07 21.04
N LEU A 145 -17.02 -0.75 20.96
CA LEU A 145 -17.83 0.00 21.93
C LEU A 145 -19.29 -0.45 21.90
N ARG A 146 -19.87 -0.62 20.71
CA ARG A 146 -21.26 -1.07 20.54
C ARG A 146 -21.48 -2.52 21.00
N ALA A 147 -20.43 -3.35 20.92
CA ALA A 147 -20.44 -4.71 21.46
C ALA A 147 -20.40 -4.75 23.00
N GLY A 148 -20.30 -3.61 23.68
CA GLY A 148 -20.29 -3.53 25.15
C GLY A 148 -18.96 -3.98 25.79
N LEU A 149 -17.90 -4.13 24.98
CA LEU A 149 -16.58 -4.56 25.47
C LEU A 149 -15.83 -3.44 26.21
N LEU A 150 -16.26 -2.19 26.01
CA LEU A 150 -15.72 -1.01 26.70
C LEU A 150 -16.87 -0.21 27.33
N GLY A 151 -16.53 0.66 28.28
CA GLY A 151 -17.52 1.44 29.02
C GLY A 151 -18.47 2.27 28.16
N PRO A 152 -19.79 2.33 28.46
CA PRO A 152 -20.80 2.93 27.61
C PRO A 152 -20.62 4.44 27.37
N TRP A 153 -19.82 5.13 28.18
CA TRP A 153 -19.52 6.55 28.04
C TRP A 153 -18.68 6.88 26.79
N LEU A 154 -17.93 5.89 26.27
CA LEU A 154 -17.13 6.04 25.05
C LEU A 154 -17.96 5.88 23.76
N SER A 155 -19.14 5.26 23.85
CA SER A 155 -20.03 5.01 22.72
C SER A 155 -20.92 6.21 22.34
N VAL A 156 -20.82 7.32 23.08
CA VAL A 156 -21.65 8.51 22.85
C VAL A 156 -21.26 9.17 21.52
N VAL A 157 -22.19 9.17 20.58
CA VAL A 157 -22.04 9.79 19.27
C VAL A 157 -22.39 11.27 19.36
N HIS A 158 -21.54 12.11 18.78
CA HIS A 158 -21.79 13.55 18.74
C HIS A 158 -23.05 13.87 17.91
N PRO A 159 -24.07 14.58 18.46
CA PRO A 159 -25.36 14.76 17.79
C PRO A 159 -25.28 15.53 16.46
N ARG A 160 -24.23 16.31 16.23
CA ARG A 160 -24.06 17.12 15.01
C ARG A 160 -23.19 16.46 13.96
N PHE A 161 -22.18 15.68 14.35
CA PHE A 161 -21.19 15.12 13.43
C PHE A 161 -21.34 13.61 13.21
N GLY A 162 -22.19 12.94 14.00
CA GLY A 162 -22.40 11.49 13.87
C GLY A 162 -21.17 10.63 14.17
N THR A 163 -20.14 11.21 14.80
CA THR A 163 -18.89 10.55 15.15
C THR A 163 -18.78 10.35 16.66
N PRO A 164 -18.13 9.27 17.14
CA PRO A 164 -17.90 9.03 18.56
C PRO A 164 -16.81 10.00 19.08
N HIS A 165 -17.21 11.16 19.58
CA HIS A 165 -16.30 12.28 19.93
C HIS A 165 -15.37 12.03 21.11
N HIS A 166 -15.61 10.99 21.91
CA HIS A 166 -14.70 10.57 22.99
C HIS A 166 -13.69 9.51 22.51
N ALA A 167 -13.88 8.97 21.30
CA ALA A 167 -13.04 7.90 20.74
C ALA A 167 -12.17 8.36 19.56
N THR A 168 -12.30 9.63 19.17
CA THR A 168 -11.48 10.31 18.17
C THR A 168 -10.55 11.31 18.84
#